data_70004c0205587721b86d21787afa15c2
#
_entry.id   70004c0205587721b86d21787afa15c2
#
_cell.length_a   1.000
_cell.length_b   1.000
_cell.length_c   1.000
_cell.angle_alpha   90.00
_cell.angle_beta   90.00
_cell.angle_gamma   90.00
#
_symmetry.space_group_name_H-M   'P 1'
#
loop_
_entity.id
_entity.type
_entity.pdbx_description
1 polymer ?
#
loop_
_entity_poly.entity_id
_entity_poly.type
_entity_poly.pdbx_seq_one_letter_code
_entity_poly.pdbx_strand_id
1 'polypeptide(L)'
;MIYNIAASVLLLGAIFWVCEKFIHLGNVEFTENAQVKQLIVPVNSRVQGFVKDVRFGEYTRVSKGDTLVIIEDAEFRYMVAQAEANLANAKTGKDAMRNVISTTSSNLSVTDASIEEARVLCENAERNYNRFCSLYEQNAVTRQQFDDMNTAYLASKARYDMLKRQKESVRSVSREQNTRLGQNEAGIK
;
A
#
# COMPACT_ATOMS: atom_id res chain seq x y z
N MET A 1 -78.98 75.04 28.60
CA MET A 1 -78.21 74.79 27.33
C MET A 1 -76.68 74.80 27.52
N ILE A 2 -76.09 75.77 28.20
CA ILE A 2 -74.64 75.91 28.39
C ILE A 2 -74.01 74.73 29.13
N TYR A 3 -74.71 74.18 30.12
CA TYR A 3 -74.21 73.02 30.86
C TYR A 3 -74.06 71.75 30.01
N ASN A 4 -75.02 71.48 29.12
CA ASN A 4 -74.94 70.33 28.21
C ASN A 4 -73.81 70.43 27.17
N ILE A 5 -73.51 71.65 26.70
CA ILE A 5 -72.47 71.93 25.76
C ILE A 5 -71.12 71.75 26.49
N ALA A 6 -70.90 72.20 27.72
CA ALA A 6 -69.69 72.01 28.47
C ALA A 6 -69.44 70.55 28.80
N ALA A 7 -70.43 69.76 29.15
CA ALA A 7 -70.35 68.36 29.39
C ALA A 7 -69.99 67.57 28.12
N SER A 8 -70.51 67.96 26.97
CA SER A 8 -70.20 67.36 25.66
C SER A 8 -68.75 67.58 25.26
N VAL A 9 -68.24 68.81 25.45
CA VAL A 9 -66.83 69.12 25.16
C VAL A 9 -65.87 68.37 26.05
N LEU A 10 -66.18 68.22 27.33
CA LEU A 10 -65.38 67.43 28.29
C LEU A 10 -65.33 65.97 27.93
N LEU A 11 -66.48 65.41 27.48
CA LEU A 11 -66.61 64.01 27.06
C LEU A 11 -65.76 63.77 25.77
N LEU A 12 -65.90 64.69 24.80
CA LEU A 12 -65.07 64.60 23.56
C LEU A 12 -63.53 64.69 23.83
N GLY A 13 -63.16 65.57 24.75
CA GLY A 13 -61.81 65.73 25.18
C GLY A 13 -61.28 64.49 25.90
N ALA A 14 -62.10 63.84 26.73
CA ALA A 14 -61.70 62.58 27.39
C ALA A 14 -61.56 61.40 26.39
N ILE A 15 -62.49 61.33 25.44
CA ILE A 15 -62.40 60.31 24.35
C ILE A 15 -61.13 60.51 23.51
N PHE A 16 -60.84 61.76 23.13
CA PHE A 16 -59.61 62.08 22.37
C PHE A 16 -58.35 61.69 23.14
N TRP A 17 -58.27 62.00 24.42
CA TRP A 17 -57.15 61.65 25.26
C TRP A 17 -56.95 60.13 25.41
N VAL A 18 -58.08 59.41 25.57
CA VAL A 18 -58.05 57.92 25.62
C VAL A 18 -57.61 57.34 24.26
N CYS A 19 -58.13 57.85 23.14
CA CYS A 19 -57.70 57.42 21.82
C CYS A 19 -56.20 57.65 21.56
N GLU A 20 -55.68 58.83 21.95
CA GLU A 20 -54.25 59.11 21.80
C GLU A 20 -53.36 58.14 22.63
N LYS A 21 -53.80 57.80 23.86
CA LYS A 21 -53.12 56.82 24.69
C LYS A 21 -53.21 55.42 24.11
N PHE A 22 -54.39 55.07 23.55
CA PHE A 22 -54.55 53.71 22.98
C PHE A 22 -53.74 53.51 21.69
N ILE A 23 -53.65 54.56 20.85
CA ILE A 23 -52.81 54.55 19.67
C ILE A 23 -51.32 54.43 20.03
N HIS A 24 -50.90 55.11 21.11
CA HIS A 24 -49.50 54.99 21.58
C HIS A 24 -49.19 53.60 22.13
N LEU A 25 -50.16 52.89 22.73
CA LEU A 25 -49.99 51.53 23.23
C LEU A 25 -49.96 50.49 22.08
N GLY A 26 -50.60 50.79 20.93
CA GLY A 26 -50.60 49.92 19.74
C GLY A 26 -49.29 49.92 18.94
N ASN A 27 -48.42 50.93 19.15
CA ASN A 27 -47.14 51.05 18.42
C ASN A 27 -45.93 50.41 19.13
N VAL A 28 -46.12 49.79 20.27
CA VAL A 28 -45.05 49.05 20.97
C VAL A 28 -45.21 47.59 20.64
N GLU A 29 -44.39 47.11 19.70
CA GLU A 29 -44.28 45.69 19.41
C GLU A 29 -43.49 45.02 20.54
N PHE A 30 -44.20 44.27 21.41
CA PHE A 30 -43.57 43.40 22.38
C PHE A 30 -43.28 42.05 21.72
N THR A 31 -42.01 41.68 21.61
CA THR A 31 -41.64 40.33 21.21
C THR A 31 -40.99 39.62 22.42
N GLU A 32 -41.63 38.59 22.92
CA GLU A 32 -41.04 37.71 23.95
C GLU A 32 -40.05 36.69 23.41
N ASN A 33 -40.00 36.56 22.07
CA ASN A 33 -39.15 35.59 21.36
C ASN A 33 -37.87 36.20 20.76
N ALA A 34 -37.39 37.33 21.26
CA ALA A 34 -36.10 37.89 20.83
C ALA A 34 -34.97 37.02 21.33
N GLN A 35 -34.45 36.17 20.46
CA GLN A 35 -33.26 35.35 20.74
C GLN A 35 -32.03 35.96 20.04
N VAL A 36 -30.98 36.24 20.83
CA VAL A 36 -29.68 36.59 20.26
C VAL A 36 -29.03 35.30 19.80
N LYS A 37 -28.96 35.07 18.49
CA LYS A 37 -28.27 33.94 17.89
C LYS A 37 -26.86 34.37 17.51
N GLN A 38 -25.85 33.74 18.09
CA GLN A 38 -24.48 33.88 17.67
C GLN A 38 -24.13 32.76 16.70
N LEU A 39 -23.28 33.05 15.71
CA LEU A 39 -22.75 32.02 14.81
C LEU A 39 -21.90 31.02 15.62
N ILE A 40 -22.40 29.79 15.73
CA ILE A 40 -21.68 28.71 16.39
C ILE A 40 -20.93 27.92 15.30
N VAL A 41 -19.61 27.85 15.40
CA VAL A 41 -18.77 27.07 14.50
C VAL A 41 -18.30 25.83 15.23
N PRO A 42 -18.76 24.60 14.84
CA PRO A 42 -18.30 23.37 15.46
C PRO A 42 -16.85 23.09 15.05
N VAL A 43 -16.01 22.77 16.03
CA VAL A 43 -14.64 22.31 15.79
C VAL A 43 -14.61 20.79 15.92
N ASN A 44 -14.43 20.10 14.80
CA ASN A 44 -14.42 18.66 14.73
C ASN A 44 -12.98 18.15 14.56
N SER A 45 -12.63 17.09 15.28
CA SER A 45 -11.39 16.34 15.04
C SER A 45 -11.50 15.51 13.75
N ARG A 46 -10.41 15.41 12.98
CA ARG A 46 -10.30 14.52 11.82
C ARG A 46 -9.95 13.09 12.20
N VAL A 47 -9.43 12.88 13.42
CA VAL A 47 -9.02 11.57 13.94
C VAL A 47 -9.86 11.22 15.15
N GLN A 48 -10.18 9.95 15.29
CA GLN A 48 -10.82 9.41 16.48
C GLN A 48 -9.76 9.14 17.55
N GLY A 49 -10.08 9.38 18.80
CA GLY A 49 -9.16 9.12 19.91
C GLY A 49 -9.70 9.63 21.23
N PHE A 50 -9.06 9.23 22.32
CA PHE A 50 -9.38 9.73 23.65
C PHE A 50 -8.77 11.10 23.87
N VAL A 51 -9.53 11.98 24.53
CA VAL A 51 -9.03 13.30 24.92
C VAL A 51 -8.05 13.15 26.08
N LYS A 52 -6.82 13.59 25.87
CA LYS A 52 -5.78 13.59 26.90
C LYS A 52 -5.82 14.84 27.75
N ASP A 53 -6.02 15.99 27.12
CA ASP A 53 -5.99 17.28 27.78
C ASP A 53 -6.87 18.30 27.06
N VAL A 54 -7.59 19.14 27.81
CA VAL A 54 -8.41 20.24 27.30
C VAL A 54 -7.82 21.54 27.80
N ARG A 55 -7.33 22.41 26.90
CA ARG A 55 -6.60 23.62 27.23
C ARG A 55 -7.42 24.91 27.16
N PHE A 56 -8.72 24.83 27.07
CA PHE A 56 -9.60 25.98 27.07
C PHE A 56 -10.70 25.80 28.13
N GLY A 57 -11.20 26.91 28.66
CA GLY A 57 -12.36 26.95 29.54
C GLY A 57 -13.55 27.65 28.86
N GLU A 58 -14.70 27.59 29.51
CA GLU A 58 -15.87 28.35 29.07
C GLU A 58 -15.55 29.86 29.04
N TYR A 59 -16.08 30.53 28.00
CA TYR A 59 -15.90 31.98 27.80
C TYR A 59 -14.44 32.43 27.56
N THR A 60 -13.53 31.50 27.30
CA THR A 60 -12.13 31.85 26.99
C THR A 60 -12.00 32.28 25.54
N ARG A 61 -11.34 33.39 25.30
CA ARG A 61 -11.05 33.85 23.95
C ARG A 61 -9.90 33.04 23.36
N VAL A 62 -10.12 32.45 22.18
CA VAL A 62 -9.13 31.66 21.47
C VAL A 62 -8.74 32.36 20.16
N SER A 63 -7.50 32.19 19.76
CA SER A 63 -6.92 32.74 18.55
C SER A 63 -6.58 31.62 17.54
N LYS A 64 -6.44 31.99 16.29
CA LYS A 64 -6.02 31.03 15.26
C LYS A 64 -4.62 30.51 15.56
N GLY A 65 -4.48 29.21 15.73
CA GLY A 65 -3.23 28.53 16.07
C GLY A 65 -3.15 28.03 17.50
N ASP A 66 -4.11 28.41 18.36
CA ASP A 66 -4.15 27.88 19.74
C ASP A 66 -4.50 26.41 19.77
N THR A 67 -3.82 25.66 20.65
CA THR A 67 -4.12 24.26 20.90
C THR A 67 -5.30 24.16 21.85
N LEU A 68 -6.43 23.69 21.38
CA LEU A 68 -7.66 23.56 22.18
C LEU A 68 -7.72 22.22 22.91
N VAL A 69 -7.42 21.13 22.22
CA VAL A 69 -7.54 19.76 22.73
C VAL A 69 -6.31 18.97 22.31
N ILE A 70 -5.81 18.15 23.20
CA ILE A 70 -4.78 17.15 22.93
C ILE A 70 -5.43 15.78 22.96
N ILE A 71 -5.32 15.04 21.86
CA ILE A 71 -5.77 13.66 21.74
C ILE A 71 -4.62 12.74 22.20
N GLU A 72 -4.95 11.66 22.87
CA GLU A 72 -3.95 10.67 23.27
C GLU A 72 -3.34 9.99 22.04
N ASP A 73 -2.01 9.98 21.98
CA ASP A 73 -1.24 9.52 20.83
C ASP A 73 -0.66 8.11 21.00
N ALA A 74 -0.88 7.47 22.14
CA ALA A 74 -0.30 6.16 22.46
C ALA A 74 -0.65 5.11 21.40
N GLU A 75 -1.92 5.01 21.00
CA GLU A 75 -2.38 4.07 19.99
C GLU A 75 -1.74 4.35 18.61
N PHE A 76 -1.68 5.61 18.23
CA PHE A 76 -1.04 6.00 16.95
C PHE A 76 0.46 5.70 16.94
N ARG A 77 1.15 5.89 18.06
CA ARG A 77 2.56 5.50 18.20
C ARG A 77 2.76 4.00 18.06
N TYR A 78 1.88 3.18 18.63
CA TYR A 78 1.93 1.73 18.45
C TYR A 78 1.67 1.33 17.01
N MET A 79 0.71 1.95 16.33
CA MET A 79 0.44 1.70 14.90
C MET A 79 1.65 2.08 14.02
N VAL A 80 2.29 3.20 14.30
CA VAL A 80 3.52 3.62 13.59
C VAL A 80 4.64 2.63 13.83
N ALA A 81 4.92 2.28 15.10
CA ALA A 81 5.96 1.30 15.43
C ALA A 81 5.70 -0.07 14.76
N GLN A 82 4.45 -0.52 14.73
CA GLN A 82 4.07 -1.74 14.02
C GLN A 82 4.29 -1.63 12.51
N ALA A 83 3.92 -0.50 11.91
CA ALA A 83 4.14 -0.26 10.48
C ALA A 83 5.64 -0.20 10.14
N GLU A 84 6.46 0.44 10.97
CA GLU A 84 7.91 0.48 10.84
C GLU A 84 8.54 -0.92 10.94
N ALA A 85 8.09 -1.73 11.90
CA ALA A 85 8.55 -3.11 12.05
C ALA A 85 8.17 -3.96 10.83
N ASN A 86 6.95 -3.80 10.32
CA ASN A 86 6.50 -4.49 9.10
C ASN A 86 7.33 -4.07 7.88
N LEU A 87 7.63 -2.77 7.74
CA LEU A 87 8.50 -2.26 6.67
C LEU A 87 9.92 -2.82 6.78
N ALA A 88 10.49 -2.88 7.99
CA ALA A 88 11.80 -3.47 8.23
C ALA A 88 11.83 -4.95 7.84
N ASN A 89 10.81 -5.72 8.24
CA ASN A 89 10.67 -7.13 7.87
C ASN A 89 10.55 -7.31 6.34
N ALA A 90 9.76 -6.47 5.67
CA ALA A 90 9.62 -6.51 4.21
C ALA A 90 10.94 -6.20 3.49
N LYS A 91 11.71 -5.22 3.98
CA LYS A 91 13.05 -4.90 3.45
C LYS A 91 14.01 -6.07 3.63
N THR A 92 14.06 -6.66 4.82
CA THR A 92 14.91 -7.84 5.08
C THR A 92 14.51 -9.03 4.20
N GLY A 93 13.22 -9.29 4.02
CA GLY A 93 12.70 -10.32 3.12
C GLY A 93 13.13 -10.09 1.67
N LYS A 94 13.10 -8.85 1.20
CA LYS A 94 13.59 -8.46 -0.13
C LYS A 94 15.08 -8.75 -0.29
N ASP A 95 15.91 -8.36 0.70
CA ASP A 95 17.35 -8.57 0.65
C ASP A 95 17.71 -10.07 0.69
N ALA A 96 16.99 -10.85 1.51
CA ALA A 96 17.12 -12.32 1.52
C ALA A 96 16.79 -12.91 0.14
N MET A 97 15.71 -12.46 -0.51
CA MET A 97 15.34 -12.93 -1.86
C MET A 97 16.39 -12.57 -2.91
N ARG A 98 16.98 -11.37 -2.84
CA ARG A 98 18.10 -10.98 -3.72
C ARG A 98 19.31 -11.88 -3.56
N ASN A 99 19.66 -12.25 -2.32
CA ASN A 99 20.73 -13.19 -2.05
C ASN A 99 20.45 -14.57 -2.64
N VAL A 100 19.21 -15.08 -2.53
CA VAL A 100 18.79 -16.33 -3.16
C VAL A 100 18.92 -16.27 -4.68
N ILE A 101 18.50 -15.18 -5.31
CA ILE A 101 18.64 -14.96 -6.76
C ILE A 101 20.11 -14.94 -7.17
N SER A 102 20.96 -14.25 -6.42
CA SER A 102 22.41 -14.21 -6.66
C SER A 102 23.04 -15.61 -6.57
N THR A 103 22.68 -16.39 -5.54
CA THR A 103 23.14 -17.78 -5.38
C THR A 103 22.66 -18.66 -6.54
N THR A 104 21.40 -18.51 -6.95
CA THR A 104 20.85 -19.27 -8.09
C THR A 104 21.56 -18.89 -9.39
N SER A 105 21.90 -17.62 -9.60
CA SER A 105 22.69 -17.16 -10.75
C SER A 105 24.09 -17.76 -10.75
N SER A 106 24.74 -17.83 -9.59
CA SER A 106 26.06 -18.49 -9.45
C SER A 106 25.97 -19.98 -9.77
N ASN A 107 24.93 -20.67 -9.30
CA ASN A 107 24.70 -22.08 -9.62
C ASN A 107 24.42 -22.31 -11.11
N LEU A 108 23.76 -21.37 -11.80
CA LEU A 108 23.60 -21.42 -13.25
C LEU A 108 24.96 -21.34 -13.95
N SER A 109 25.84 -20.46 -13.51
CA SER A 109 27.21 -20.35 -14.08
C SER A 109 28.01 -21.64 -13.92
N VAL A 110 27.93 -22.29 -12.74
CA VAL A 110 28.55 -23.59 -12.51
C VAL A 110 27.96 -24.68 -13.40
N THR A 111 26.63 -24.67 -13.54
CA THR A 111 25.94 -25.62 -14.45
C THR A 111 26.35 -25.39 -15.90
N ASP A 112 26.52 -24.15 -16.34
CA ASP A 112 26.99 -23.82 -17.68
C ASP A 112 28.41 -24.34 -17.96
N ALA A 113 29.32 -24.22 -16.97
CA ALA A 113 30.65 -24.80 -17.07
C ALA A 113 30.59 -26.33 -17.19
N SER A 114 29.73 -26.99 -16.39
CA SER A 114 29.55 -28.45 -16.46
C SER A 114 28.92 -28.91 -17.79
N ILE A 115 28.01 -28.12 -18.40
CA ILE A 115 27.47 -28.39 -19.71
C ILE A 115 28.55 -28.30 -20.77
N GLU A 116 29.43 -27.29 -20.69
CA GLU A 116 30.51 -27.12 -21.63
C GLU A 116 31.51 -28.28 -21.56
N GLU A 117 31.88 -28.73 -20.35
CA GLU A 117 32.65 -29.96 -20.17
C GLU A 117 31.97 -31.16 -20.81
N ALA A 118 30.72 -31.41 -20.51
CA ALA A 118 29.99 -32.54 -21.08
C ALA A 118 29.82 -32.44 -22.61
N ARG A 119 29.72 -31.23 -23.16
CA ARG A 119 29.72 -30.98 -24.60
C ARG A 119 31.03 -31.46 -25.24
N VAL A 120 32.15 -31.02 -24.69
CA VAL A 120 33.47 -31.40 -25.22
C VAL A 120 33.71 -32.93 -25.13
N LEU A 121 33.27 -33.57 -24.02
CA LEU A 121 33.33 -35.01 -23.87
C LEU A 121 32.42 -35.73 -24.89
N CYS A 122 31.20 -35.25 -25.14
CA CYS A 122 30.30 -35.78 -26.11
C CYS A 122 30.86 -35.67 -27.54
N GLU A 123 31.39 -34.51 -27.91
CA GLU A 123 32.03 -34.32 -29.22
C GLU A 123 33.26 -35.21 -29.43
N ASN A 124 34.05 -35.45 -28.39
CA ASN A 124 35.17 -36.38 -28.49
C ASN A 124 34.68 -37.82 -28.67
N ALA A 125 33.67 -38.25 -27.90
CA ALA A 125 33.08 -39.58 -28.03
C ALA A 125 32.43 -39.77 -29.43
N GLU A 126 31.78 -38.73 -29.95
CA GLU A 126 31.17 -38.72 -31.28
C GLU A 126 32.23 -38.90 -32.38
N ARG A 127 33.35 -38.15 -32.29
CA ARG A 127 34.50 -38.31 -33.22
C ARG A 127 35.07 -39.72 -33.17
N ASN A 128 35.22 -40.29 -31.99
CA ASN A 128 35.71 -41.68 -31.84
C ASN A 128 34.71 -42.69 -32.42
N TYR A 129 33.42 -42.55 -32.11
CA TYR A 129 32.36 -43.38 -32.70
C TYR A 129 32.39 -43.33 -34.23
N ASN A 130 32.42 -42.16 -34.83
CA ASN A 130 32.47 -41.99 -36.28
C ASN A 130 33.71 -42.63 -36.90
N ARG A 131 34.89 -42.53 -36.27
CA ARG A 131 36.11 -43.18 -36.68
C ARG A 131 35.96 -44.71 -36.65
N PHE A 132 35.46 -45.25 -35.52
CA PHE A 132 35.27 -46.69 -35.39
C PHE A 132 34.19 -47.24 -36.32
N CYS A 133 33.16 -46.46 -36.64
CA CYS A 133 32.17 -46.79 -37.63
C CYS A 133 32.83 -47.03 -39.04
N SER A 134 33.65 -46.10 -39.49
CA SER A 134 34.39 -46.25 -40.77
C SER A 134 35.36 -47.41 -40.75
N LEU A 135 36.06 -47.68 -39.63
CA LEU A 135 36.96 -48.82 -39.50
C LEU A 135 36.21 -50.17 -39.45
N TYR A 136 35.04 -50.19 -38.85
CA TYR A 136 34.19 -51.38 -38.84
C TYR A 136 33.64 -51.74 -40.20
N GLU A 137 33.23 -50.75 -41.01
CA GLU A 137 32.86 -50.92 -42.41
C GLU A 137 34.00 -51.52 -43.27
N GLN A 138 35.28 -51.18 -42.92
CA GLN A 138 36.46 -51.72 -43.56
C GLN A 138 36.94 -53.07 -42.96
N ASN A 139 36.19 -53.65 -42.03
CA ASN A 139 36.59 -54.86 -41.26
C ASN A 139 37.89 -54.72 -40.49
N ALA A 140 38.32 -53.51 -40.12
CA ALA A 140 39.56 -53.21 -39.44
C ALA A 140 39.45 -53.26 -37.92
N VAL A 141 38.25 -53.35 -37.34
CA VAL A 141 37.98 -53.46 -35.90
C VAL A 141 36.94 -54.51 -35.62
N THR A 142 36.93 -55.05 -34.37
CA THR A 142 35.95 -56.03 -33.92
C THR A 142 34.61 -55.36 -33.63
N ARG A 143 33.51 -56.14 -33.71
CA ARG A 143 32.17 -55.70 -33.33
C ARG A 143 32.12 -55.19 -31.88
N GLN A 144 32.80 -55.87 -30.99
CA GLN A 144 32.88 -55.41 -29.57
C GLN A 144 33.46 -54.02 -29.46
N GLN A 145 34.60 -53.72 -30.13
CA GLN A 145 35.21 -52.41 -30.10
C GLN A 145 34.28 -51.32 -30.68
N PHE A 146 33.54 -51.63 -31.73
CA PHE A 146 32.54 -50.71 -32.25
C PHE A 146 31.38 -50.47 -31.27
N ASP A 147 30.81 -51.55 -30.66
CA ASP A 147 29.74 -51.48 -29.71
C ASP A 147 30.16 -50.70 -28.42
N ASP A 148 31.41 -50.83 -27.96
CA ASP A 148 32.00 -50.08 -26.87
C ASP A 148 32.04 -48.57 -27.17
N MET A 149 32.46 -48.16 -28.35
CA MET A 149 32.51 -46.76 -28.76
C MET A 149 31.11 -46.17 -28.95
N ASN A 150 30.16 -46.93 -29.49
CA ASN A 150 28.77 -46.53 -29.61
C ASN A 150 28.16 -46.30 -28.23
N THR A 151 28.36 -47.20 -27.28
CA THR A 151 27.86 -47.09 -25.90
C THR A 151 28.47 -45.88 -25.22
N ALA A 152 29.79 -45.63 -25.35
CA ALA A 152 30.48 -44.46 -24.81
C ALA A 152 29.91 -43.14 -25.36
N TYR A 153 29.60 -43.08 -26.66
CA TYR A 153 28.96 -41.92 -27.30
C TYR A 153 27.55 -41.69 -26.77
N LEU A 154 26.71 -42.73 -26.70
CA LEU A 154 25.36 -42.64 -26.21
C LEU A 154 25.31 -42.21 -24.75
N ALA A 155 26.23 -42.73 -23.91
CA ALA A 155 26.30 -42.36 -22.52
C ALA A 155 26.72 -40.87 -22.31
N SER A 156 27.72 -40.41 -23.08
CA SER A 156 28.15 -39.01 -22.99
C SER A 156 27.10 -38.03 -23.52
N LYS A 157 26.35 -38.39 -24.59
CA LYS A 157 25.22 -37.63 -25.12
C LYS A 157 24.09 -37.57 -24.08
N ALA A 158 23.73 -38.69 -23.46
CA ALA A 158 22.70 -38.71 -22.42
C ALA A 158 23.07 -37.80 -21.24
N ARG A 159 24.35 -37.80 -20.83
CA ARG A 159 24.86 -36.90 -19.77
C ARG A 159 24.75 -35.42 -20.17
N TYR A 160 25.14 -35.07 -21.37
CA TYR A 160 25.03 -33.71 -21.90
C TYR A 160 23.56 -33.25 -21.93
N ASP A 161 22.65 -34.08 -22.44
CA ASP A 161 21.21 -33.77 -22.49
C ASP A 161 20.57 -33.67 -21.10
N MET A 162 21.03 -34.47 -20.15
CA MET A 162 20.60 -34.38 -18.75
C MET A 162 20.98 -33.02 -18.14
N LEU A 163 22.23 -32.56 -18.32
CA LEU A 163 22.69 -31.28 -17.79
C LEU A 163 21.96 -30.11 -18.43
N LYS A 164 21.65 -30.18 -19.75
CA LYS A 164 20.81 -29.17 -20.42
C LYS A 164 19.41 -29.06 -19.81
N ARG A 165 18.76 -30.20 -19.54
CA ARG A 165 17.46 -30.19 -18.85
C ARG A 165 17.56 -29.66 -17.44
N GLN A 166 18.62 -29.97 -16.70
CA GLN A 166 18.87 -29.45 -15.37
C GLN A 166 19.03 -27.92 -15.40
N LYS A 167 19.78 -27.37 -16.36
CA LYS A 167 19.90 -25.91 -16.55
C LYS A 167 18.53 -25.26 -16.75
N GLU A 168 17.67 -25.83 -17.60
CA GLU A 168 16.35 -25.24 -17.86
C GLU A 168 15.46 -25.27 -16.62
N SER A 169 15.55 -26.34 -15.81
CA SER A 169 14.85 -26.41 -14.52
C SER A 169 15.33 -25.31 -13.57
N VAL A 170 16.64 -25.14 -13.39
CA VAL A 170 17.19 -24.08 -12.53
C VAL A 170 16.83 -22.68 -13.05
N ARG A 171 16.80 -22.51 -14.37
CA ARG A 171 16.41 -21.25 -15.00
C ARG A 171 14.92 -20.93 -14.78
N SER A 172 14.04 -21.92 -14.78
CA SER A 172 12.63 -21.71 -14.47
C SER A 172 12.44 -21.27 -13.02
N VAL A 173 13.16 -21.86 -12.07
CA VAL A 173 13.17 -21.44 -10.66
C VAL A 173 13.68 -20.00 -10.52
N SER A 174 14.75 -19.64 -11.23
CA SER A 174 15.28 -18.27 -11.23
C SER A 174 14.24 -17.24 -11.72
N ARG A 175 13.50 -17.55 -12.77
CA ARG A 175 12.41 -16.69 -13.27
C ARG A 175 11.31 -16.51 -12.24
N GLU A 176 10.89 -17.60 -11.60
CA GLU A 176 9.87 -17.56 -10.55
C GLU A 176 10.33 -16.67 -9.37
N GLN A 177 11.59 -16.84 -8.92
CA GLN A 177 12.16 -16.02 -7.84
C GLN A 177 12.19 -14.53 -8.21
N ASN A 178 12.57 -14.19 -9.45
CA ASN A 178 12.55 -12.80 -9.94
C ASN A 178 11.14 -12.22 -9.97
N THR A 179 10.13 -13.01 -10.35
CA THR A 179 8.72 -12.58 -10.33
C THR A 179 8.25 -12.31 -8.90
N ARG A 180 8.59 -13.18 -7.95
CA ARG A 180 8.28 -12.99 -6.52
C ARG A 180 8.98 -11.75 -5.94
N LEU A 181 10.22 -11.48 -6.35
CA LEU A 181 10.91 -10.26 -5.95
C LEU A 181 10.17 -9.01 -6.42
N GLY A 182 9.73 -8.99 -7.68
CA GLY A 182 8.95 -7.88 -8.22
C GLY A 182 7.62 -7.66 -7.47
N GLN A 183 6.93 -8.73 -7.08
CA GLN A 183 5.70 -8.64 -6.28
C GLN A 183 5.98 -8.06 -4.88
N ASN A 184 7.06 -8.50 -4.22
CA ASN A 184 7.44 -7.96 -2.91
C ASN A 184 7.85 -6.48 -3.00
N GLU A 185 8.53 -6.06 -4.06
CA GLU A 185 8.88 -4.65 -4.28
C GLU A 185 7.66 -3.75 -4.51
N ALA A 186 6.62 -4.27 -5.15
CA ALA A 186 5.36 -3.56 -5.33
C ALA A 186 4.59 -3.39 -4.01
N GLY A 187 4.71 -4.34 -3.08
CA GLY A 187 4.08 -4.28 -1.75
C GLY A 187 4.78 -3.36 -0.74
N ILE A 188 6.00 -2.88 -1.04
CA ILE A 188 6.78 -1.98 -0.17
C ILE A 188 6.54 -0.49 -0.52
N LYS A 189 5.95 -0.21 -1.68
CA LYS A 189 5.57 1.16 -2.09
C LYS A 189 4.26 1.61 -1.44
#